data_35d2b9920a918821b9641e527e542c3b
#
_entry.id   35d2b9920a918821b9641e527e542c3b
#
_cell.length_a   1.000
_cell.length_b   1.000
_cell.length_c   1.000
_cell.angle_alpha   90.00
_cell.angle_beta   90.00
_cell.angle_gamma   90.00
#
_symmetry.space_group_name_H-M   'P 1'
#
loop_
_entity.id
_entity.type
_entity.pdbx_description
1 polymer ?
#
loop_
_entity_poly.entity_id
_entity_poly.type
_entity_poly.pdbx_seq_one_letter_code
_entity_poly.pdbx_strand_id
1 'polypeptide(L)'
;FDGLTAIPHFNPDLDMNPDAAPEAVKYFREQLHHAHAVLICTPEYAIGVPGTLKNAIDWTVSSMHFSKKPVALITAGTSGHRAHQSLLGTLLIIESRISPDTQLVIPGVKTKVTDNGTITDDITLTGIRKLIQSLAGLVNGSVTECLPAPSLF
;
A
#
# COMPACT_ATOMS: atom_id res chain seq x y z
N PHE A 1 -7.38 -8.35 1.89
CA PHE A 1 -6.46 -9.51 1.92
C PHE A 1 -5.85 -9.68 3.31
N ASP A 2 -6.02 -10.83 3.92
CA ASP A 2 -5.62 -11.16 5.30
C ASP A 2 -4.46 -12.18 5.39
N GLY A 3 -3.93 -12.59 4.24
CA GLY A 3 -2.93 -13.66 4.11
C GLY A 3 -1.46 -13.24 4.21
N LEU A 4 -1.13 -12.00 4.62
CA LEU A 4 0.27 -11.53 4.61
C LEU A 4 1.23 -12.39 5.46
N THR A 5 0.75 -12.97 6.54
CA THR A 5 1.57 -13.84 7.44
C THR A 5 1.85 -15.21 6.86
N ALA A 6 1.11 -15.64 5.84
CA ALA A 6 1.33 -16.91 5.15
C ALA A 6 2.37 -16.79 4.01
N ILE A 7 2.73 -15.57 3.62
CA ILE A 7 3.71 -15.31 2.56
C ILE A 7 5.11 -15.60 3.12
N PRO A 8 5.86 -16.58 2.59
CA PRO A 8 7.20 -16.87 3.06
C PRO A 8 8.16 -15.71 2.81
N HIS A 9 9.28 -15.68 3.49
CA HIS A 9 10.33 -14.70 3.24
C HIS A 9 10.73 -14.70 1.77
N PHE A 10 10.90 -13.50 1.22
CA PHE A 10 11.31 -13.32 -0.17
C PHE A 10 12.62 -14.07 -0.44
N ASN A 11 12.60 -14.85 -1.51
CA ASN A 11 13.76 -15.57 -2.02
C ASN A 11 13.83 -15.34 -3.54
N PRO A 12 14.86 -14.63 -4.03
CA PRO A 12 15.00 -14.33 -5.45
C PRO A 12 15.12 -15.58 -6.31
N ASP A 13 15.70 -16.68 -5.80
CA ASP A 13 15.84 -17.92 -6.57
C ASP A 13 14.48 -18.58 -6.89
N LEU A 14 13.49 -18.39 -6.01
CA LEU A 14 12.12 -18.85 -6.22
C LEU A 14 11.27 -17.87 -7.03
N ASP A 15 11.73 -16.63 -7.16
CA ASP A 15 11.03 -15.57 -7.87
C ASP A 15 11.35 -15.52 -9.36
N MET A 16 12.52 -16.02 -9.77
CA MET A 16 12.97 -16.04 -11.18
C MET A 16 12.12 -16.95 -12.06
N ASN A 17 11.49 -17.98 -11.51
CA ASN A 17 10.57 -18.86 -12.21
C ASN A 17 9.17 -18.76 -11.60
N PRO A 18 8.16 -18.23 -12.32
CA PRO A 18 6.79 -18.11 -11.81
C PRO A 18 6.20 -19.43 -11.31
N ASP A 19 6.57 -20.57 -11.91
CA ASP A 19 6.09 -21.89 -11.50
C ASP A 19 6.70 -22.35 -10.17
N ALA A 20 7.90 -21.88 -9.83
CA ALA A 20 8.59 -22.18 -8.58
C ALA A 20 8.11 -21.31 -7.40
N ALA A 21 7.36 -20.24 -7.66
CA ALA A 21 6.86 -19.38 -6.60
C ALA A 21 5.95 -20.15 -5.63
N PRO A 22 6.08 -19.93 -4.31
CA PRO A 22 5.22 -20.56 -3.30
C PRO A 22 3.73 -20.27 -3.54
N GLU A 23 2.85 -21.21 -3.21
CA GLU A 23 1.41 -21.08 -3.46
C GLU A 23 0.78 -19.82 -2.82
N ALA A 24 1.21 -19.47 -1.60
CA ALA A 24 0.75 -18.22 -0.96
C ALA A 24 1.15 -16.96 -1.75
N VAL A 25 2.30 -16.98 -2.42
CA VAL A 25 2.77 -15.89 -3.30
C VAL A 25 1.96 -15.85 -4.58
N LYS A 26 1.72 -17.00 -5.21
CA LYS A 26 0.88 -17.10 -6.42
C LYS A 26 -0.51 -16.57 -6.13
N TYR A 27 -1.12 -17.00 -5.04
CA TYR A 27 -2.44 -16.54 -4.61
C TYR A 27 -2.46 -15.02 -4.37
N PHE A 28 -1.47 -14.47 -3.68
CA PHE A 28 -1.36 -13.02 -3.45
C PHE A 28 -1.24 -12.24 -4.76
N ARG A 29 -0.39 -12.69 -5.67
CA ARG A 29 -0.23 -12.09 -7.01
C ARG A 29 -1.52 -12.15 -7.81
N GLU A 30 -2.27 -13.25 -7.74
CA GLU A 30 -3.57 -13.39 -8.40
C GLU A 30 -4.59 -12.39 -7.85
N GLN A 31 -4.66 -12.21 -6.52
CA GLN A 31 -5.53 -11.19 -5.91
C GLN A 31 -5.16 -9.79 -6.41
N LEU A 32 -3.88 -9.46 -6.48
CA LEU A 32 -3.42 -8.18 -7.03
C LEU A 32 -3.75 -8.05 -8.53
N HIS A 33 -3.63 -9.12 -9.30
CA HIS A 33 -3.94 -9.12 -10.73
C HIS A 33 -5.41 -8.75 -10.97
N HIS A 34 -6.33 -9.35 -10.24
CA HIS A 34 -7.77 -9.12 -10.39
C HIS A 34 -8.26 -7.82 -9.74
N ALA A 35 -7.49 -7.21 -8.85
CA ALA A 35 -7.86 -5.95 -8.22
C ALA A 35 -7.72 -4.76 -9.20
N HIS A 36 -8.76 -3.94 -9.29
CA HIS A 36 -8.73 -2.68 -10.06
C HIS A 36 -7.89 -1.60 -9.36
N ALA A 37 -7.77 -1.68 -8.05
CA ALA A 37 -6.97 -0.79 -7.20
C ALA A 37 -6.55 -1.51 -5.93
N VAL A 38 -5.56 -0.95 -5.23
CA VAL A 38 -5.08 -1.46 -3.94
C VAL A 38 -5.15 -0.34 -2.90
N LEU A 39 -5.78 -0.60 -1.76
CA LEU A 39 -5.71 0.25 -0.57
C LEU A 39 -4.79 -0.43 0.45
N ILE A 40 -3.70 0.22 0.78
CA ILE A 40 -2.78 -0.21 1.84
C ILE A 40 -3.04 0.64 3.08
N CYS A 41 -3.41 -0.02 4.19
CA CYS A 41 -3.48 0.62 5.50
C CYS A 41 -2.48 -0.06 6.43
N THR A 42 -1.51 0.69 6.94
CA THR A 42 -0.38 0.14 7.71
C THR A 42 0.00 1.01 8.90
N PRO A 43 0.45 0.43 10.01
CA PRO A 43 1.09 1.20 11.08
C PRO A 43 2.55 1.56 10.73
N GLU A 44 3.16 2.38 11.59
CA GLU A 44 4.60 2.59 11.64
C GLU A 44 5.22 1.75 12.75
N TYR A 45 6.20 0.91 12.43
CA TYR A 45 7.00 0.14 13.38
C TYR A 45 8.49 0.46 13.19
N ALA A 46 9.15 0.92 14.26
CA ALA A 46 10.58 1.21 14.24
C ALA A 46 10.99 2.09 13.03
N ILE A 47 10.24 3.17 12.79
CA ILE A 47 10.46 4.13 11.69
C ILE A 47 10.17 3.53 10.28
N GLY A 48 9.72 2.31 10.20
CA GLY A 48 9.39 1.59 8.95
C GLY A 48 7.98 1.02 8.96
N VAL A 49 7.64 0.30 7.90
CA VAL A 49 6.41 -0.49 7.83
C VAL A 49 6.63 -1.89 8.43
N PRO A 50 5.56 -2.62 8.79
CA PRO A 50 5.69 -4.02 9.21
C PRO A 50 6.45 -4.85 8.18
N GLY A 51 7.40 -5.68 8.64
CA GLY A 51 8.23 -6.51 7.76
C GLY A 51 7.41 -7.45 6.86
N THR A 52 6.26 -7.94 7.34
CA THR A 52 5.34 -8.76 6.54
C THR A 52 4.79 -8.03 5.32
N LEU A 53 4.47 -6.72 5.46
CA LEU A 53 4.02 -5.90 4.33
C LEU A 53 5.16 -5.68 3.33
N LYS A 54 6.36 -5.30 3.82
CA LYS A 54 7.51 -5.10 2.93
C LYS A 54 7.87 -6.39 2.20
N ASN A 55 7.87 -7.53 2.90
CA ASN A 55 8.10 -8.84 2.32
C ASN A 55 7.10 -9.18 1.19
N ALA A 56 5.81 -8.91 1.40
CA ALA A 56 4.80 -9.14 0.38
C ALA A 56 5.02 -8.26 -0.87
N ILE A 57 5.42 -7.01 -0.68
CA ILE A 57 5.74 -6.10 -1.79
C ILE A 57 6.96 -6.61 -2.57
N ASP A 58 8.01 -7.12 -1.89
CA ASP A 58 9.20 -7.64 -2.55
C ASP A 58 8.86 -8.78 -3.53
N TRP A 59 7.93 -9.66 -3.18
CA TRP A 59 7.43 -10.70 -4.07
C TRP A 59 6.68 -10.20 -5.30
N THR A 60 6.35 -8.91 -5.39
CA THR A 60 5.60 -8.35 -6.53
C THR A 60 6.46 -7.54 -7.50
N VAL A 61 7.74 -7.31 -7.18
CA VAL A 61 8.62 -6.46 -7.99
C VAL A 61 8.88 -7.07 -9.36
N SER A 62 9.35 -8.32 -9.43
CA SER A 62 9.63 -9.01 -10.68
C SER A 62 8.38 -9.23 -11.54
N SER A 63 7.25 -9.47 -10.90
CA SER A 63 5.97 -9.75 -11.56
C SER A 63 5.18 -8.49 -11.93
N MET A 64 5.69 -7.30 -11.59
CA MET A 64 5.16 -5.97 -11.94
C MET A 64 3.66 -5.75 -11.59
N HIS A 65 3.14 -6.44 -10.56
CA HIS A 65 1.70 -6.35 -10.22
C HIS A 65 1.26 -4.98 -9.73
N PHE A 66 2.20 -4.14 -9.29
CA PHE A 66 1.92 -2.75 -8.92
C PHE A 66 2.13 -1.75 -10.07
N SER A 67 2.78 -2.16 -11.18
CA SER A 67 2.99 -1.25 -12.32
C SER A 67 1.66 -0.77 -12.89
N LYS A 68 1.50 0.54 -12.97
CA LYS A 68 0.28 1.25 -13.40
C LYS A 68 -0.98 0.96 -12.59
N LYS A 69 -0.86 0.25 -11.47
CA LYS A 69 -1.97 -0.06 -10.55
C LYS A 69 -2.34 1.20 -9.74
N PRO A 70 -3.62 1.62 -9.71
CA PRO A 70 -4.09 2.64 -8.77
C PRO A 70 -3.88 2.18 -7.33
N VAL A 71 -3.19 2.99 -6.53
CA VAL A 71 -2.90 2.66 -5.13
C VAL A 71 -3.26 3.83 -4.23
N ALA A 72 -3.88 3.52 -3.10
CA ALA A 72 -4.01 4.44 -1.98
C ALA A 72 -3.23 3.93 -0.78
N LEU A 73 -2.59 4.85 -0.06
CA LEU A 73 -1.76 4.58 1.10
C LEU A 73 -2.26 5.33 2.33
N ILE A 74 -2.61 4.59 3.37
CA ILE A 74 -2.89 5.12 4.71
C ILE A 74 -1.81 4.61 5.66
N THR A 75 -1.14 5.52 6.37
CA THR A 75 -0.27 5.16 7.48
C THR A 75 -0.87 5.70 8.78
N ALA A 76 -1.28 4.80 9.67
CA ALA A 76 -1.93 5.13 10.93
C ALA A 76 -1.09 4.67 12.11
N GLY A 77 -0.73 5.59 13.02
CA GLY A 77 0.15 5.27 14.13
C GLY A 77 0.30 6.39 15.13
N THR A 78 1.34 6.34 15.96
CA THR A 78 1.69 7.44 16.85
C THR A 78 2.18 8.67 16.06
N SER A 79 3.04 8.44 15.06
CA SER A 79 3.50 9.45 14.09
C SER A 79 3.14 9.04 12.66
N GLY A 80 3.76 8.02 12.10
CA GLY A 80 3.46 7.45 10.80
C GLY A 80 4.22 8.09 9.63
N HIS A 81 4.82 9.26 9.80
CA HIS A 81 5.39 10.03 8.68
C HIS A 81 6.60 9.36 8.01
N ARG A 82 7.48 8.73 8.79
CA ARG A 82 8.70 8.09 8.26
C ARG A 82 8.38 6.83 7.47
N ALA A 83 7.53 5.97 8.03
CA ALA A 83 7.05 4.78 7.34
C ALA A 83 6.29 5.15 6.07
N HIS A 84 5.46 6.21 6.13
CA HIS A 84 4.72 6.72 4.98
C HIS A 84 5.65 7.11 3.83
N GLN A 85 6.63 7.97 4.10
CA GLN A 85 7.60 8.41 3.09
C GLN A 85 8.36 7.25 2.46
N SER A 86 8.84 6.31 3.29
CA SER A 86 9.58 5.14 2.82
C SER A 86 8.70 4.24 1.92
N LEU A 87 7.47 3.94 2.35
CA LEU A 87 6.57 3.10 1.58
C LEU A 87 6.07 3.79 0.32
N LEU A 88 5.77 5.09 0.39
CA LEU A 88 5.40 5.89 -0.77
C LEU A 88 6.49 5.83 -1.84
N GLY A 89 7.75 6.06 -1.48
CA GLY A 89 8.88 5.93 -2.39
C GLY A 89 9.00 4.53 -3.00
N THR A 90 8.83 3.48 -2.19
CA THR A 90 8.81 2.09 -2.67
C THR A 90 7.70 1.84 -3.69
N LEU A 91 6.47 2.31 -3.42
CA LEU A 91 5.34 2.12 -4.33
C LEU A 91 5.50 2.92 -5.63
N LEU A 92 6.03 4.13 -5.55
CA LEU A 92 6.27 4.97 -6.74
C LEU A 92 7.38 4.40 -7.62
N ILE A 93 8.47 3.83 -7.04
CA ILE A 93 9.56 3.26 -7.85
C ILE A 93 9.15 1.96 -8.55
N ILE A 94 8.15 1.24 -8.04
CA ILE A 94 7.54 0.08 -8.71
C ILE A 94 6.33 0.48 -9.58
N GLU A 95 6.28 1.77 -9.96
CA GLU A 95 5.35 2.35 -10.93
C GLU A 95 3.87 2.37 -10.52
N SER A 96 3.56 2.31 -9.22
CA SER A 96 2.17 2.48 -8.77
C SER A 96 1.65 3.87 -9.11
N ARG A 97 0.36 3.95 -9.47
CA ARG A 97 -0.32 5.23 -9.69
C ARG A 97 -0.89 5.74 -8.37
N ILE A 98 -0.27 6.77 -7.82
CA ILE A 98 -0.65 7.42 -6.56
C ILE A 98 -0.83 8.91 -6.85
N SER A 99 -2.00 9.45 -6.54
CA SER A 99 -2.25 10.90 -6.63
C SER A 99 -1.93 11.59 -5.30
N PRO A 100 -1.78 12.92 -5.27
CA PRO A 100 -1.64 13.66 -4.01
C PRO A 100 -2.73 13.35 -2.98
N ASP A 101 -3.95 13.04 -3.44
CA ASP A 101 -5.12 12.78 -2.59
C ASP A 101 -5.35 11.28 -2.27
N THR A 102 -4.57 10.37 -2.84
CA THR A 102 -4.62 8.94 -2.49
C THR A 102 -3.57 8.53 -1.45
N GLN A 103 -3.05 9.48 -0.69
CA GLN A 103 -2.15 9.24 0.43
C GLN A 103 -2.62 9.99 1.69
N LEU A 104 -2.51 9.35 2.85
CA LEU A 104 -2.97 9.92 4.12
C LEU A 104 -2.12 9.41 5.28
N VAL A 105 -1.61 10.32 6.12
CA VAL A 105 -1.02 9.99 7.41
C VAL A 105 -2.02 10.32 8.51
N ILE A 106 -2.27 9.38 9.40
CA ILE A 106 -3.14 9.55 10.57
C ILE A 106 -2.30 9.44 11.85
N PRO A 107 -1.71 10.55 12.32
CA PRO A 107 -0.96 10.55 13.57
C PRO A 107 -1.91 10.49 14.77
N GLY A 108 -1.43 9.93 15.89
CA GLY A 108 -2.21 9.85 17.13
C GLY A 108 -3.46 8.97 16.99
N VAL A 109 -3.43 7.93 16.17
CA VAL A 109 -4.60 7.12 15.79
C VAL A 109 -5.39 6.60 17.00
N LYS A 110 -4.73 6.30 18.14
CA LYS A 110 -5.39 5.79 19.35
C LYS A 110 -6.43 6.75 19.94
N THR A 111 -6.30 8.07 19.71
CA THR A 111 -7.26 9.07 20.18
C THR A 111 -8.37 9.37 19.18
N LYS A 112 -8.31 8.76 17.99
CA LYS A 112 -9.20 9.02 16.87
C LYS A 112 -10.12 7.85 16.53
N VAL A 113 -9.85 6.69 17.12
CA VAL A 113 -10.60 5.45 16.90
C VAL A 113 -10.96 4.86 18.25
N THR A 114 -12.20 4.45 18.39
CA THR A 114 -12.69 3.76 19.60
C THR A 114 -12.27 2.28 19.59
N ASP A 115 -12.39 1.60 20.73
CA ASP A 115 -12.05 0.18 20.87
C ASP A 115 -12.88 -0.74 19.94
N ASN A 116 -14.07 -0.30 19.55
CA ASN A 116 -14.91 -1.03 18.58
C ASN A 116 -14.61 -0.66 17.10
N GLY A 117 -13.53 0.09 16.84
CA GLY A 117 -13.11 0.45 15.49
C GLY A 117 -13.83 1.65 14.87
N THR A 118 -14.68 2.38 15.63
CA THR A 118 -15.35 3.57 15.12
C THR A 118 -14.40 4.76 15.09
N ILE A 119 -14.26 5.42 13.95
CA ILE A 119 -13.49 6.66 13.82
C ILE A 119 -14.33 7.83 14.33
N THR A 120 -13.82 8.57 15.32
CA THR A 120 -14.51 9.69 15.98
C THR A 120 -13.97 11.06 15.57
N ASP A 121 -12.84 11.10 14.87
CA ASP A 121 -12.20 12.34 14.41
C ASP A 121 -12.71 12.72 12.99
N ASP A 122 -13.43 13.82 12.88
CA ASP A 122 -14.04 14.28 11.63
C ASP A 122 -13.01 14.62 10.56
N ILE A 123 -11.82 15.11 10.95
CA ILE A 123 -10.74 15.39 10.01
C ILE A 123 -10.26 14.10 9.38
N THR A 124 -10.06 13.06 10.19
CA THR A 124 -9.68 11.73 9.71
C THR A 124 -10.75 11.14 8.79
N LEU A 125 -12.03 11.21 9.17
CA LEU A 125 -13.13 10.73 8.34
C LEU A 125 -13.20 11.44 6.98
N THR A 126 -13.05 12.76 6.98
CA THR A 126 -13.04 13.58 5.75
C THR A 126 -11.85 13.21 4.86
N GLY A 127 -10.65 13.05 5.46
CA GLY A 127 -9.45 12.62 4.75
C GLY A 127 -9.60 11.25 4.09
N ILE A 128 -10.16 10.27 4.82
CA ILE A 128 -10.41 8.92 4.28
C ILE A 128 -11.44 8.96 3.14
N ARG A 129 -12.53 9.71 3.28
CA ARG A 129 -13.54 9.85 2.22
C ARG A 129 -12.93 10.45 0.94
N LYS A 130 -12.13 11.52 1.08
CA LYS A 130 -11.41 12.12 -0.04
C LYS A 130 -10.46 11.14 -0.72
N LEU A 131 -9.69 10.39 0.08
CA LEU A 131 -8.77 9.36 -0.41
C LEU A 131 -9.49 8.28 -1.22
N ILE A 132 -10.61 7.75 -0.71
CA ILE A 132 -11.40 6.72 -1.41
C ILE A 132 -12.00 7.27 -2.71
N GLN A 133 -12.53 8.50 -2.70
CA GLN A 133 -13.05 9.15 -3.90
C GLN A 133 -11.97 9.36 -4.95
N SER A 134 -10.77 9.79 -4.53
CA SER A 134 -9.63 9.97 -5.43
C SER A 134 -9.13 8.64 -5.98
N LEU A 135 -9.10 7.56 -5.17
CA LEU A 135 -8.75 6.22 -5.64
C LEU A 135 -9.75 5.73 -6.70
N ALA A 136 -11.04 5.90 -6.47
CA ALA A 136 -12.06 5.59 -7.48
C ALA A 136 -11.88 6.44 -8.75
N GLY A 137 -11.49 7.71 -8.60
CA GLY A 137 -11.16 8.60 -9.71
C GLY A 137 -9.96 8.12 -10.53
N LEU A 138 -8.91 7.56 -9.89
CA LEU A 138 -7.79 6.93 -10.60
C LEU A 138 -8.23 5.69 -11.39
N VAL A 139 -9.17 4.91 -10.85
CA VAL A 139 -9.70 3.71 -11.53
C VAL A 139 -10.51 4.08 -12.76
N ASN A 140 -11.43 5.05 -12.66
CA ASN A 140 -12.32 5.43 -13.76
C ASN A 140 -11.73 6.50 -14.69
N GLY A 141 -10.50 6.98 -14.43
CA GLY A 141 -9.80 7.96 -15.27
C GLY A 141 -10.22 9.42 -15.06
N SER A 142 -11.05 9.74 -14.08
CA SER A 142 -11.41 11.14 -13.74
C SER A 142 -10.32 11.87 -12.97
N VAL A 143 -9.40 11.13 -12.32
CA VAL A 143 -8.16 11.64 -11.74
C VAL A 143 -7.00 11.12 -12.57
N THR A 144 -6.21 12.02 -13.14
CA THR A 144 -5.08 11.69 -14.02
C THR A 144 -3.74 12.12 -13.45
N GLU A 145 -3.73 13.10 -12.55
CA GLU A 145 -2.52 13.58 -11.89
C GLU A 145 -2.00 12.53 -10.92
N CYS A 146 -0.76 12.11 -11.13
CA CYS A 146 -0.06 11.17 -10.26
C CYS A 146 1.27 11.78 -9.78
N LEU A 147 1.69 11.36 -8.60
CA LEU A 147 3.00 11.71 -8.07
C LEU A 147 4.09 11.11 -8.97
N PRO A 148 5.19 11.85 -9.22
CA PRO A 148 6.32 11.33 -9.97
C PRO A 148 7.07 10.26 -9.18
N ALA A 149 7.73 9.35 -9.90
CA ALA A 149 8.69 8.45 -9.28
C ALA A 149 9.83 9.25 -8.62
N PRO A 150 10.37 8.79 -7.47
CA PRO A 150 11.50 9.45 -6.84
C PRO A 150 12.73 9.42 -7.76
N SER A 151 13.55 10.48 -7.73
CA SER A 151 14.85 10.45 -8.38
C SER A 151 15.74 9.41 -7.72
N LEU A 152 16.42 8.61 -8.52
CA LEU A 152 17.38 7.62 -8.04
C LEU A 152 18.81 8.22 -7.89
N PHE A 153 19.00 9.47 -8.34
CA PHE A 153 20.31 10.17 -8.36
C PHE A 153 20.14 11.64 -7.99
#